data_b9fbe83b1bb66827c830bde466729f28
#
_entry.id   b9fbe83b1bb66827c830bde466729f28
#
_cell.length_a   1.000
_cell.length_b   1.000
_cell.length_c   1.000
_cell.angle_alpha   90.00
_cell.angle_beta   90.00
_cell.angle_gamma   90.00
#
_symmetry.space_group_name_H-M   'P 1'
#
loop_
_entity.id
_entity.type
_entity.pdbx_description
1 polymer ?
#
loop_
_entity_poly.entity_id
_entity_poly.type
_entity_poly.pdbx_seq_one_letter_code
_entity_poly.pdbx_strand_id
1 'polypeptide(L)'
;MTFDAASHRRAAEGSDNWPVTWSSDGNQYAMWGDGGGFGGTEEDGRASLGVARIEGDGHSYRGVNRFGGKGAECPSTITGKSHGAPISIGGVLYAWITPGAGAQGYETFTLHRSRDQGCTWTRLSVSFVRSSDHISFGSFVQFGRDNTAARDAYIYTVATEVTDTSSLTIVQQPGRVMLVRVPAASIEDRGTYEYFAGLDSSGEPQWSGDPAKRVAIYEDPNGVGPFAQMAWVPGLDRMVYANQYGSGSGDAAAQSLLTLAEAPQPWGPWHVFHHAPFLPAIEQSVFQWNFAPKWFSSDGRSFTLVFSGTGSNDSWNTIGGTFLTQ
;
A
#
# COMPACT_ATOMS: atom_id res chain seq x y z
N MET A 1 -7.88 -19.98 2.17
CA MET A 1 -7.55 -18.95 3.17
C MET A 1 -8.70 -18.81 4.15
N THR A 2 -8.41 -18.51 5.41
CA THR A 2 -9.42 -18.24 6.45
C THR A 2 -9.04 -17.00 7.24
N PHE A 3 -10.05 -16.30 7.78
CA PHE A 3 -9.85 -15.19 8.71
C PHE A 3 -10.36 -15.60 10.10
N ASP A 4 -9.65 -15.15 11.13
CA ASP A 4 -10.07 -15.32 12.52
C ASP A 4 -10.83 -14.05 12.99
N ALA A 5 -12.15 -14.09 12.89
CA ALA A 5 -13.00 -12.98 13.28
C ALA A 5 -12.84 -12.57 14.77
N ALA A 6 -12.43 -13.50 15.65
CA ALA A 6 -12.21 -13.19 17.05
C ALA A 6 -10.94 -12.35 17.28
N SER A 7 -10.02 -12.34 16.31
CA SER A 7 -8.80 -11.53 16.35
C SER A 7 -9.00 -10.09 15.88
N HIS A 8 -10.20 -9.74 15.37
CA HIS A 8 -10.47 -8.40 14.86
C HIS A 8 -10.28 -7.34 15.94
N ARG A 9 -9.52 -6.30 15.61
CA ARG A 9 -9.30 -5.13 16.45
C ARG A 9 -9.51 -3.87 15.65
N ARG A 10 -10.06 -2.85 16.30
CA ARG A 10 -10.33 -1.53 15.74
C ARG A 10 -9.72 -0.43 16.60
N ALA A 11 -9.17 0.61 15.97
CA ALA A 11 -8.60 1.78 16.62
C ALA A 11 -8.58 2.98 15.65
N ALA A 12 -8.14 4.13 16.11
CA ALA A 12 -7.90 5.33 15.32
C ALA A 12 -9.12 5.72 14.45
N GLU A 13 -10.29 5.81 15.08
CA GLU A 13 -11.54 6.17 14.41
C GLU A 13 -11.46 7.54 13.73
N GLY A 14 -12.05 7.63 12.53
CA GLY A 14 -12.03 8.81 11.70
C GLY A 14 -10.80 8.96 10.81
N SER A 15 -9.87 8.00 10.84
CA SER A 15 -8.68 8.01 9.99
C SER A 15 -8.65 6.80 9.07
N ASP A 16 -8.15 6.98 7.83
CA ASP A 16 -8.22 5.99 6.78
C ASP A 16 -6.87 5.70 6.11
N ASN A 17 -6.89 4.75 5.18
CA ASN A 17 -5.83 4.31 4.27
C ASN A 17 -4.82 3.33 4.88
N TRP A 18 -4.17 3.53 5.89
CA TRP A 18 -3.28 2.66 6.69
C TRP A 18 -2.28 1.76 5.93
N PRO A 19 -1.58 2.22 4.88
CA PRO A 19 -0.48 1.46 4.29
C PRO A 19 0.70 1.34 5.24
N VAL A 20 1.33 0.15 5.28
CA VAL A 20 2.29 -0.24 6.34
C VAL A 20 3.63 -0.65 5.76
N THR A 21 4.73 -0.27 6.43
CA THR A 21 6.11 -0.73 6.19
C THR A 21 6.76 -1.22 7.48
N TRP A 22 7.79 -2.05 7.38
CA TRP A 22 8.59 -2.54 8.52
C TRP A 22 9.99 -1.93 8.50
N SER A 23 10.26 -1.07 9.49
CA SER A 23 11.48 -0.26 9.53
C SER A 23 12.66 -0.93 10.27
N SER A 24 13.82 -0.35 10.10
CA SER A 24 15.10 -0.80 10.67
C SER A 24 15.12 -0.88 12.20
N ASP A 25 14.33 -0.05 12.88
CA ASP A 25 14.17 -0.07 14.35
C ASP A 25 13.32 -1.22 14.86
N GLY A 26 12.75 -2.05 13.95
CA GLY A 26 11.91 -3.19 14.27
C GLY A 26 10.45 -2.86 14.49
N ASN A 27 10.05 -1.59 14.42
CA ASN A 27 8.64 -1.19 14.43
C ASN A 27 8.08 -1.13 13.00
N GLN A 28 6.76 -1.18 12.90
CA GLN A 28 6.08 -0.85 11.66
C GLN A 28 5.69 0.62 11.66
N TYR A 29 5.61 1.21 10.47
CA TYR A 29 5.15 2.57 10.25
C TYR A 29 3.99 2.54 9.28
N ALA A 30 2.83 3.05 9.72
CA ALA A 30 1.64 3.19 8.91
C ALA A 30 1.43 4.64 8.57
N MET A 31 1.16 4.92 7.29
CA MET A 31 0.64 6.23 6.88
C MET A 31 -0.88 6.19 6.92
N TRP A 32 -1.51 7.36 7.14
CA TRP A 32 -2.96 7.47 7.16
C TRP A 32 -3.41 8.85 6.65
N GLY A 33 -4.65 8.91 6.17
CA GLY A 33 -5.30 10.12 5.72
C GLY A 33 -6.50 10.47 6.58
N ASP A 34 -6.82 11.72 6.61
CA ASP A 34 -7.95 12.30 7.34
C ASP A 34 -8.01 11.90 8.83
N GLY A 35 -8.74 12.58 9.67
CA GLY A 35 -8.87 12.26 11.08
C GLY A 35 -7.63 12.47 11.95
N GLY A 36 -7.71 12.07 13.21
CA GLY A 36 -6.73 12.37 14.25
C GLY A 36 -5.74 11.24 14.58
N GLY A 37 -5.76 10.14 13.84
CA GLY A 37 -4.88 8.99 14.12
C GLY A 37 -5.22 8.29 15.45
N PHE A 38 -4.23 7.64 16.05
CA PHE A 38 -4.40 6.93 17.32
C PHE A 38 -4.69 7.92 18.46
N GLY A 39 -5.82 7.72 19.13
CA GLY A 39 -6.29 8.58 20.22
C GLY A 39 -6.97 9.87 19.78
N GLY A 40 -7.08 10.14 18.48
CA GLY A 40 -7.89 11.20 17.90
C GLY A 40 -9.24 10.70 17.40
N THR A 41 -9.94 11.57 16.68
CA THR A 41 -11.23 11.27 16.02
C THR A 41 -11.24 11.87 14.62
N GLU A 42 -12.36 11.82 13.93
CA GLU A 42 -12.57 12.53 12.65
C GLU A 42 -12.24 14.03 12.75
N GLU A 43 -12.52 14.66 13.90
CA GLU A 43 -12.34 16.08 14.11
C GLU A 43 -11.15 16.41 15.03
N ASP A 44 -11.01 15.65 16.15
CA ASP A 44 -10.00 15.92 17.17
C ASP A 44 -8.61 15.43 16.72
N GLY A 45 -7.74 16.39 16.44
CA GLY A 45 -6.40 16.15 15.91
C GLY A 45 -6.35 15.90 14.40
N ARG A 46 -7.44 16.22 13.66
CA ARG A 46 -7.54 15.98 12.22
C ARG A 46 -6.34 16.49 11.44
N ALA A 47 -5.75 15.63 10.67
CA ALA A 47 -4.70 15.91 9.70
C ALA A 47 -5.03 15.21 8.37
N SER A 48 -4.67 15.84 7.25
CA SER A 48 -4.86 15.23 5.90
C SER A 48 -3.89 14.09 5.62
N LEU A 49 -2.79 14.06 6.33
CA LEU A 49 -1.73 13.06 6.24
C LEU A 49 -1.11 12.87 7.62
N GLY A 50 -1.03 11.64 8.07
CA GLY A 50 -0.31 11.29 9.28
C GLY A 50 0.58 10.06 9.11
N VAL A 51 1.46 9.88 10.08
CA VAL A 51 2.32 8.69 10.21
C VAL A 51 2.27 8.20 11.63
N ALA A 52 1.97 6.93 11.82
CA ALA A 52 1.99 6.27 13.11
C ALA A 52 3.10 5.21 13.18
N ARG A 53 3.79 5.16 14.31
CA ARG A 53 4.64 4.02 14.69
C ARG A 53 3.76 2.96 15.34
N ILE A 54 3.86 1.72 14.87
CA ILE A 54 3.12 0.58 15.38
C ILE A 54 4.12 -0.35 16.07
N GLU A 55 4.03 -0.36 17.39
CA GLU A 55 4.88 -1.15 18.30
C GLU A 55 4.19 -2.47 18.64
N GLY A 56 4.94 -3.55 18.87
CA GLY A 56 4.40 -4.84 19.28
C GLY A 56 4.25 -5.85 18.15
N ASP A 57 3.27 -6.75 18.29
CA ASP A 57 2.97 -7.84 17.36
C ASP A 57 1.49 -7.80 16.91
N GLY A 58 1.10 -8.71 16.03
CA GLY A 58 -0.26 -8.77 15.47
C GLY A 58 -1.38 -9.00 16.47
N HIS A 59 -1.06 -9.51 17.66
CA HIS A 59 -2.02 -9.79 18.75
C HIS A 59 -2.03 -8.69 19.81
N SER A 60 -0.88 -8.02 20.00
CA SER A 60 -0.71 -6.97 21.01
C SER A 60 0.17 -5.86 20.45
N TYR A 61 -0.47 -4.82 19.94
CA TYR A 61 0.21 -3.66 19.40
C TYR A 61 -0.31 -2.35 19.98
N ARG A 62 0.51 -1.32 19.86
CA ARG A 62 0.19 0.07 20.19
C ARG A 62 0.55 0.97 19.01
N GLY A 63 -0.38 1.81 18.58
CA GLY A 63 -0.12 2.88 17.63
C GLY A 63 0.24 4.18 18.34
N VAL A 64 1.25 4.88 17.85
CA VAL A 64 1.71 6.18 18.34
C VAL A 64 1.84 7.13 17.16
N ASN A 65 1.10 8.24 17.19
CA ASN A 65 1.22 9.25 16.13
C ASN A 65 2.62 9.88 16.16
N ARG A 66 3.37 9.68 15.09
CA ARG A 66 4.70 10.29 14.91
C ARG A 66 4.59 11.67 14.32
N PHE A 67 3.78 11.80 13.26
CA PHE A 67 3.61 12.99 12.44
C PHE A 67 2.13 13.15 12.13
N GLY A 68 1.58 14.33 12.34
CA GLY A 68 0.14 14.55 12.22
C GLY A 68 -0.68 13.80 13.27
N GLY A 69 -1.91 14.20 13.45
CA GLY A 69 -2.82 13.59 14.42
C GLY A 69 -2.70 14.13 15.83
N LYS A 70 -3.58 13.61 16.69
CA LYS A 70 -3.66 14.02 18.08
C LYS A 70 -2.43 13.57 18.87
N GLY A 71 -1.80 14.49 19.57
CA GLY A 71 -0.66 14.19 20.42
C GLY A 71 0.56 13.63 19.67
N ALA A 72 0.71 13.97 18.37
CA ALA A 72 1.86 13.53 17.59
C ALA A 72 3.19 13.95 18.23
N GLU A 73 4.18 13.03 18.18
CA GLU A 73 5.51 13.28 18.75
C GLU A 73 6.27 14.39 18.00
N CYS A 74 5.94 14.60 16.72
CA CYS A 74 6.60 15.57 15.85
C CYS A 74 5.59 16.52 15.20
N PRO A 75 6.00 17.78 14.90
CA PRO A 75 5.13 18.72 14.24
C PRO A 75 4.86 18.31 12.79
N SER A 76 3.62 18.52 12.34
CA SER A 76 3.24 18.29 10.94
C SER A 76 3.82 19.41 10.06
N THR A 77 4.72 19.05 9.15
CA THR A 77 5.45 20.00 8.28
C THR A 77 5.04 19.90 6.80
N ILE A 78 4.29 18.88 6.43
CA ILE A 78 3.76 18.69 5.07
C ILE A 78 2.28 18.32 5.15
N THR A 79 1.57 18.57 4.07
CA THR A 79 0.20 18.12 3.84
C THR A 79 0.17 17.22 2.61
N GLY A 80 -0.85 16.41 2.49
CA GLY A 80 -1.01 15.51 1.32
C GLY A 80 -1.79 14.28 1.68
N LYS A 81 -1.72 13.29 0.79
CA LYS A 81 -2.30 11.96 0.97
C LYS A 81 -1.27 10.92 0.54
N SER A 82 -1.17 9.85 1.30
CA SER A 82 -0.44 8.65 0.88
C SER A 82 -1.42 7.52 0.64
N HIS A 83 -1.24 6.81 -0.46
CA HIS A 83 -2.16 5.74 -0.85
C HIS A 83 -1.52 4.36 -0.81
N GLY A 84 -0.24 4.27 -1.15
CA GLY A 84 0.49 3.02 -1.15
C GLY A 84 1.37 2.85 0.08
N ALA A 85 1.74 1.61 0.36
CA ALA A 85 2.67 1.33 1.44
C ALA A 85 4.01 2.01 1.19
N PRO A 86 4.56 2.74 2.18
CA PRO A 86 5.92 3.24 2.13
C PRO A 86 6.91 2.08 2.15
N ILE A 87 8.19 2.37 1.92
CA ILE A 87 9.28 1.40 2.08
C ILE A 87 10.33 1.94 3.03
N SER A 88 10.95 1.04 3.80
CA SER A 88 12.12 1.33 4.62
C SER A 88 13.36 0.72 3.97
N ILE A 89 14.41 1.52 3.79
CA ILE A 89 15.68 1.11 3.16
C ILE A 89 16.83 1.78 3.92
N GLY A 90 17.66 1.00 4.59
CA GLY A 90 18.79 1.53 5.35
C GLY A 90 18.35 2.51 6.44
N GLY A 91 17.19 2.31 7.05
CA GLY A 91 16.61 3.18 8.06
C GLY A 91 15.95 4.45 7.52
N VAL A 92 15.87 4.62 6.21
CA VAL A 92 15.20 5.74 5.55
C VAL A 92 13.83 5.28 5.06
N LEU A 93 12.78 6.03 5.38
CA LEU A 93 11.44 5.79 4.83
C LEU A 93 11.26 6.58 3.54
N TYR A 94 10.70 5.93 2.53
CA TYR A 94 10.26 6.56 1.28
C TYR A 94 8.78 6.31 1.05
N ALA A 95 8.06 7.31 0.58
CA ALA A 95 6.62 7.24 0.31
C ALA A 95 6.23 8.07 -0.91
N TRP A 96 5.25 7.57 -1.66
CA TRP A 96 4.54 8.36 -2.66
C TRP A 96 3.47 9.20 -1.94
N ILE A 97 3.58 10.52 -2.06
CA ILE A 97 2.63 11.46 -1.48
C ILE A 97 2.06 12.33 -2.60
N THR A 98 0.74 12.48 -2.59
CA THR A 98 0.01 13.37 -3.48
C THR A 98 -0.33 14.68 -2.77
N PRO A 99 -0.54 15.81 -3.47
CA PRO A 99 -0.75 17.10 -2.82
C PRO A 99 -1.99 17.21 -1.92
N GLY A 100 -2.89 16.22 -1.92
CA GLY A 100 -4.08 16.24 -1.06
C GLY A 100 -5.30 16.87 -1.72
N ALA A 101 -6.25 17.35 -0.93
CA ALA A 101 -7.62 17.64 -1.29
C ALA A 101 -7.85 18.52 -2.54
N GLY A 102 -8.97 18.28 -3.20
CA GLY A 102 -9.47 19.01 -4.38
C GLY A 102 -9.32 18.22 -5.68
N ALA A 103 -9.79 18.79 -6.78
CA ALA A 103 -9.79 18.13 -8.10
C ALA A 103 -8.40 17.71 -8.61
N GLN A 104 -7.33 18.23 -8.02
CA GLN A 104 -5.94 17.92 -8.33
C GLN A 104 -5.25 17.05 -7.28
N GLY A 105 -5.97 16.60 -6.26
CA GLY A 105 -5.41 15.95 -5.07
C GLY A 105 -4.61 14.69 -5.34
N TYR A 106 -4.94 13.94 -6.37
CA TYR A 106 -4.29 12.67 -6.73
C TYR A 106 -3.65 12.70 -8.12
N GLU A 107 -3.38 13.89 -8.63
CA GLU A 107 -2.83 14.06 -9.97
C GLU A 107 -1.32 13.83 -10.02
N THR A 108 -0.61 14.18 -8.95
CA THR A 108 0.86 14.06 -8.94
C THR A 108 1.31 13.20 -7.76
N PHE A 109 2.02 12.13 -8.06
CA PHE A 109 2.70 11.29 -7.08
C PHE A 109 4.15 11.77 -6.96
N THR A 110 4.50 12.35 -5.82
CA THR A 110 5.86 12.82 -5.54
C THR A 110 6.51 11.95 -4.50
N LEU A 111 7.76 11.54 -4.73
CA LEU A 111 8.52 10.80 -3.75
C LEU A 111 8.94 11.71 -2.60
N HIS A 112 8.68 11.26 -1.40
CA HIS A 112 9.13 11.89 -0.16
C HIS A 112 9.99 10.94 0.62
N ARG A 113 10.94 11.46 1.40
CA ARG A 113 11.76 10.67 2.31
C ARG A 113 11.72 11.21 3.72
N SER A 114 11.88 10.31 4.69
CA SER A 114 12.12 10.62 6.10
C SER A 114 13.36 9.85 6.58
N ARG A 115 14.30 10.55 7.24
CA ARG A 115 15.52 9.97 7.82
C ARG A 115 15.42 9.80 9.34
N ASP A 116 14.31 10.13 9.93
CA ASP A 116 14.01 10.15 11.36
C ASP A 116 12.71 9.39 11.69
N GLN A 117 12.50 8.30 10.92
CA GLN A 117 11.40 7.36 11.18
C GLN A 117 10.03 8.03 11.16
N GLY A 118 9.75 8.82 10.13
CA GLY A 118 8.45 9.41 9.87
C GLY A 118 8.17 10.72 10.62
N CYS A 119 9.18 11.29 11.30
CA CYS A 119 9.03 12.53 12.04
C CYS A 119 9.07 13.76 11.11
N THR A 120 10.07 13.83 10.23
CA THR A 120 10.16 14.88 9.22
C THR A 120 10.22 14.28 7.82
N TRP A 121 9.66 15.00 6.86
CA TRP A 121 9.57 14.55 5.48
C TRP A 121 10.14 15.59 4.52
N THR A 122 11.01 15.15 3.63
CA THR A 122 11.58 15.96 2.55
C THR A 122 10.95 15.55 1.24
N ARG A 123 10.34 16.50 0.53
CA ARG A 123 9.90 16.33 -0.84
C ARG A 123 11.11 16.22 -1.77
N LEU A 124 11.11 15.22 -2.65
CA LEU A 124 12.15 15.00 -3.65
C LEU A 124 11.69 15.52 -5.04
N SER A 125 12.62 15.54 -5.98
CA SER A 125 12.33 15.95 -7.37
C SER A 125 11.64 14.85 -8.18
N VAL A 126 11.64 13.62 -7.70
CA VAL A 126 10.99 12.48 -8.38
C VAL A 126 9.48 12.61 -8.28
N SER A 127 8.83 12.78 -9.42
CA SER A 127 7.38 12.82 -9.49
C SER A 127 6.85 12.19 -10.77
N PHE A 128 5.60 11.73 -10.69
CA PHE A 128 4.83 11.20 -11.81
C PHE A 128 3.47 11.88 -11.82
N VAL A 129 3.00 12.22 -13.01
CA VAL A 129 1.73 12.93 -13.21
C VAL A 129 0.72 11.93 -13.79
N ARG A 130 -0.36 11.69 -13.08
CA ARG A 130 -1.37 10.69 -13.42
C ARG A 130 -1.91 10.82 -14.84
N SER A 131 -2.24 12.02 -15.25
CA SER A 131 -2.83 12.29 -16.58
C SER A 131 -1.83 12.16 -17.74
N SER A 132 -0.54 12.35 -17.51
CA SER A 132 0.49 12.27 -18.55
C SER A 132 1.33 11.00 -18.50
N ASP A 133 1.63 10.49 -17.31
CA ASP A 133 2.34 9.21 -17.15
C ASP A 133 1.38 8.01 -17.21
N HIS A 134 0.07 8.24 -17.10
CA HIS A 134 -0.98 7.23 -17.13
C HIS A 134 -0.82 6.14 -16.09
N ILE A 135 -0.37 6.51 -14.89
CA ILE A 135 -0.20 5.61 -13.75
C ILE A 135 -0.67 6.26 -12.45
N SER A 136 -1.19 5.41 -11.54
CA SER A 136 -1.48 5.74 -10.15
C SER A 136 -0.67 4.81 -9.27
N PHE A 137 0.30 5.35 -8.53
CA PHE A 137 1.15 4.53 -7.67
C PHE A 137 0.37 3.96 -6.49
N GLY A 138 0.57 2.66 -6.27
CA GLY A 138 0.19 1.93 -5.09
C GLY A 138 1.37 1.74 -4.14
N SER A 139 1.52 0.53 -3.59
CA SER A 139 2.55 0.22 -2.61
C SER A 139 3.94 0.04 -3.24
N PHE A 140 4.95 0.41 -2.48
CA PHE A 140 6.25 -0.23 -2.62
C PHE A 140 6.17 -1.69 -2.19
N VAL A 141 7.03 -2.52 -2.77
CA VAL A 141 7.16 -3.93 -2.42
C VAL A 141 8.35 -4.08 -1.49
N GLN A 142 8.09 -4.46 -0.24
CA GLN A 142 9.13 -4.60 0.77
C GLN A 142 9.46 -6.06 1.05
N PHE A 143 10.74 -6.39 1.01
CA PHE A 143 11.26 -7.72 1.33
C PHE A 143 11.86 -7.73 2.75
N GLY A 144 11.04 -8.14 3.71
CA GLY A 144 11.43 -8.23 5.11
C GLY A 144 11.67 -6.87 5.79
N ARG A 145 12.27 -6.93 6.98
CA ARG A 145 12.60 -5.75 7.78
C ARG A 145 13.59 -4.85 7.03
N ASP A 146 13.26 -3.56 6.89
CA ASP A 146 14.14 -2.58 6.24
C ASP A 146 14.61 -2.99 4.83
N ASN A 147 13.79 -3.78 4.14
CA ASN A 147 14.06 -4.35 2.82
C ASN A 147 15.34 -5.21 2.74
N THR A 148 15.83 -5.73 3.87
CA THR A 148 17.12 -6.46 3.92
C THR A 148 17.08 -7.85 3.27
N ALA A 149 15.90 -8.38 2.97
CA ALA A 149 15.72 -9.63 2.22
C ALA A 149 15.45 -9.40 0.73
N ALA A 150 15.75 -8.20 0.20
CA ALA A 150 15.63 -7.90 -1.22
C ALA A 150 16.41 -8.95 -2.06
N ARG A 151 15.79 -9.40 -3.15
CA ARG A 151 16.33 -10.46 -4.01
C ARG A 151 17.38 -9.96 -5.00
N ASP A 152 17.41 -8.65 -5.20
CA ASP A 152 18.34 -7.96 -6.09
C ASP A 152 18.59 -6.51 -5.61
N ALA A 153 19.25 -5.71 -6.43
CA ALA A 153 19.58 -4.32 -6.10
C ALA A 153 18.47 -3.32 -6.43
N TYR A 154 17.25 -3.80 -6.75
CA TYR A 154 16.14 -2.95 -7.14
C TYR A 154 15.08 -2.81 -6.04
N ILE A 155 14.41 -1.67 -6.07
CA ILE A 155 13.17 -1.41 -5.35
C ILE A 155 12.03 -1.50 -6.35
N TYR A 156 10.98 -2.21 -5.97
CA TYR A 156 9.77 -2.39 -6.78
C TYR A 156 8.61 -1.58 -6.21
N THR A 157 7.79 -1.04 -7.08
CA THR A 157 6.53 -0.40 -6.73
C THR A 157 5.46 -0.79 -7.75
N VAL A 158 4.26 -1.07 -7.26
CA VAL A 158 3.11 -1.36 -8.12
C VAL A 158 2.35 -0.08 -8.43
N ALA A 159 1.73 -0.04 -9.59
CA ALA A 159 0.88 1.06 -10.00
C ALA A 159 -0.31 0.53 -10.80
N THR A 160 -1.45 1.21 -10.67
CA THR A 160 -2.59 0.99 -11.56
C THR A 160 -2.41 1.78 -12.85
N GLU A 161 -2.61 1.16 -14.00
CA GLU A 161 -2.67 1.90 -15.26
C GLU A 161 -3.92 2.77 -15.28
N VAL A 162 -3.76 4.03 -15.66
CA VAL A 162 -4.85 5.00 -15.72
C VAL A 162 -5.22 5.25 -17.18
N THR A 163 -6.35 4.74 -17.58
CA THR A 163 -6.96 4.98 -18.91
C THR A 163 -8.10 5.99 -18.84
N ASP A 164 -8.84 5.98 -17.73
CA ASP A 164 -9.88 6.97 -17.44
C ASP A 164 -9.39 7.96 -16.38
N THR A 165 -9.26 9.22 -16.76
CA THR A 165 -8.84 10.33 -15.90
C THR A 165 -10.00 11.17 -15.38
N SER A 166 -11.26 10.80 -15.65
CA SER A 166 -12.45 11.58 -15.32
C SER A 166 -12.68 11.71 -13.81
N SER A 167 -12.16 10.76 -13.02
CA SER A 167 -12.15 10.81 -11.57
C SER A 167 -10.81 10.35 -11.02
N LEU A 168 -10.42 10.93 -9.89
CA LEU A 168 -9.13 10.67 -9.25
C LEU A 168 -9.08 9.31 -8.53
N THR A 169 -10.23 8.80 -8.15
CA THR A 169 -10.39 7.55 -7.39
C THR A 169 -11.14 6.48 -8.16
N ILE A 170 -11.31 6.67 -9.48
CA ILE A 170 -12.05 5.72 -10.29
C ILE A 170 -11.33 4.38 -10.39
N VAL A 171 -12.10 3.32 -10.29
CA VAL A 171 -11.66 1.98 -10.65
C VAL A 171 -11.47 1.93 -12.16
N GLN A 172 -10.28 1.56 -12.61
CA GLN A 172 -9.99 1.39 -14.04
C GLN A 172 -10.58 0.06 -14.51
N GLN A 173 -11.39 0.08 -15.58
CA GLN A 173 -12.08 -1.10 -16.09
C GLN A 173 -12.06 -1.12 -17.62
N PRO A 174 -11.45 -2.17 -18.25
CA PRO A 174 -10.70 -3.24 -17.58
C PRO A 174 -9.50 -2.69 -16.86
N GLY A 175 -9.12 -3.33 -15.74
CA GLY A 175 -8.03 -2.86 -14.90
C GLY A 175 -6.72 -3.56 -15.21
N ARG A 176 -5.62 -2.81 -15.13
CA ARG A 176 -4.26 -3.31 -15.39
C ARG A 176 -3.29 -2.82 -14.32
N VAL A 177 -2.51 -3.73 -13.76
CA VAL A 177 -1.47 -3.44 -12.78
C VAL A 177 -0.12 -3.43 -13.45
N MET A 178 0.61 -2.34 -13.28
CA MET A 178 1.96 -2.14 -13.77
C MET A 178 2.97 -2.37 -12.65
N LEU A 179 4.15 -2.85 -13.01
CA LEU A 179 5.28 -2.94 -12.10
C LEU A 179 6.37 -1.99 -12.56
N VAL A 180 6.86 -1.20 -11.63
CA VAL A 180 7.95 -0.25 -11.82
C VAL A 180 9.08 -0.62 -10.89
N ARG A 181 10.34 -0.52 -11.35
CA ARG A 181 11.50 -0.71 -10.51
C ARG A 181 12.48 0.45 -10.63
N VAL A 182 13.34 0.57 -9.64
CA VAL A 182 14.44 1.53 -9.62
C VAL A 182 15.62 0.94 -8.86
N PRO A 183 16.88 1.14 -9.29
CA PRO A 183 18.03 0.76 -8.48
C PRO A 183 17.96 1.42 -7.09
N ALA A 184 18.13 0.65 -6.02
CA ALA A 184 18.02 1.18 -4.64
C ALA A 184 18.94 2.38 -4.38
N ALA A 185 20.14 2.37 -4.99
CA ALA A 185 21.11 3.46 -4.88
C ALA A 185 20.68 4.74 -5.62
N SER A 186 19.69 4.67 -6.52
CA SER A 186 19.23 5.75 -7.39
C SER A 186 17.74 6.05 -7.23
N ILE A 187 17.12 5.64 -6.13
CA ILE A 187 15.68 5.83 -5.89
C ILE A 187 15.24 7.31 -5.99
N GLU A 188 16.17 8.25 -5.77
CA GLU A 188 15.94 9.69 -5.86
C GLU A 188 16.18 10.28 -7.26
N ASP A 189 16.46 9.44 -8.26
CA ASP A 189 16.66 9.85 -9.65
C ASP A 189 15.53 9.33 -10.56
N ARG A 190 14.65 10.23 -11.03
CA ARG A 190 13.51 9.91 -11.91
C ARG A 190 13.95 9.20 -13.20
N GLY A 191 15.13 9.52 -13.71
CA GLY A 191 15.64 8.97 -14.97
C GLY A 191 16.05 7.50 -14.93
N THR A 192 16.15 6.92 -13.73
CA THR A 192 16.56 5.52 -13.53
C THR A 192 15.39 4.56 -13.28
N TYR A 193 14.14 5.07 -13.30
CA TYR A 193 12.96 4.23 -13.14
C TYR A 193 12.67 3.47 -14.43
N GLU A 194 12.40 2.19 -14.29
CA GLU A 194 12.10 1.27 -15.39
C GLU A 194 10.75 0.59 -15.18
N TYR A 195 10.05 0.36 -16.27
CA TYR A 195 8.77 -0.37 -16.30
C TYR A 195 9.01 -1.81 -16.74
N PHE A 196 8.26 -2.74 -16.17
CA PHE A 196 8.21 -4.10 -16.67
C PHE A 196 7.72 -4.11 -18.12
N ALA A 197 8.49 -4.72 -19.01
CA ALA A 197 8.25 -4.73 -20.45
C ALA A 197 7.98 -6.14 -21.01
N GLY A 198 7.65 -7.09 -20.13
CA GLY A 198 7.35 -8.47 -20.49
C GLY A 198 8.45 -9.45 -20.10
N LEU A 199 8.29 -10.69 -20.56
CA LEU A 199 9.29 -11.76 -20.42
C LEU A 199 9.91 -12.02 -21.79
N ASP A 200 11.20 -12.34 -21.81
CA ASP A 200 11.84 -12.82 -23.03
C ASP A 200 11.51 -14.31 -23.29
N SER A 201 12.10 -14.88 -24.33
CA SER A 201 11.87 -16.26 -24.72
C SER A 201 12.37 -17.30 -23.72
N SER A 202 13.21 -16.89 -22.78
CA SER A 202 13.70 -17.73 -21.67
C SER A 202 12.88 -17.57 -20.39
N GLY A 203 11.91 -16.63 -20.37
CA GLY A 203 11.08 -16.32 -19.22
C GLY A 203 11.69 -15.26 -18.28
N GLU A 204 12.78 -14.62 -18.67
CA GLU A 204 13.42 -13.59 -17.89
C GLU A 204 12.74 -12.22 -18.07
N PRO A 205 12.57 -11.44 -16.98
CA PRO A 205 11.87 -10.16 -17.04
C PRO A 205 12.66 -9.11 -17.81
N GLN A 206 12.00 -8.46 -18.75
CA GLN A 206 12.53 -7.34 -19.52
C GLN A 206 12.07 -6.02 -18.91
N TRP A 207 12.93 -5.02 -18.95
CA TRP A 207 12.71 -3.72 -18.36
C TRP A 207 13.02 -2.58 -19.33
N SER A 208 12.28 -1.48 -19.24
CA SER A 208 12.47 -0.34 -20.11
C SER A 208 12.20 0.97 -19.38
N GLY A 209 13.05 1.96 -19.58
CA GLY A 209 12.78 3.35 -19.18
C GLY A 209 11.70 4.05 -20.04
N ASP A 210 11.34 3.46 -21.18
CA ASP A 210 10.28 3.96 -22.04
C ASP A 210 8.90 3.46 -21.57
N PRO A 211 8.02 4.35 -21.08
CA PRO A 211 6.69 3.95 -20.59
C PRO A 211 5.78 3.35 -21.68
N ALA A 212 6.06 3.59 -22.96
CA ALA A 212 5.28 2.99 -24.04
C ALA A 212 5.51 1.48 -24.21
N LYS A 213 6.59 0.95 -23.62
CA LYS A 213 6.93 -0.49 -23.64
C LYS A 213 6.40 -1.27 -22.46
N ARG A 214 5.76 -0.59 -21.50
CA ARG A 214 5.24 -1.24 -20.30
C ARG A 214 4.13 -2.23 -20.63
N VAL A 215 4.12 -3.36 -19.93
CA VAL A 215 3.05 -4.35 -19.97
C VAL A 215 2.53 -4.63 -18.57
N ALA A 216 1.28 -5.03 -18.47
CA ALA A 216 0.67 -5.37 -17.18
C ALA A 216 1.28 -6.67 -16.62
N ILE A 217 1.46 -6.70 -15.31
CA ILE A 217 1.78 -7.92 -14.56
C ILE A 217 0.53 -8.68 -14.15
N TYR A 218 -0.61 -7.99 -14.03
CA TYR A 218 -1.91 -8.53 -13.65
C TYR A 218 -3.00 -7.73 -14.35
N GLU A 219 -4.04 -8.43 -14.79
CA GLU A 219 -5.22 -7.81 -15.43
C GLU A 219 -6.50 -8.36 -14.81
N ASP A 220 -7.49 -7.48 -14.59
CA ASP A 220 -8.80 -7.86 -14.11
C ASP A 220 -9.88 -7.15 -14.96
N PRO A 221 -10.71 -7.89 -15.68
CA PRO A 221 -11.78 -7.31 -16.50
C PRO A 221 -12.83 -6.57 -15.67
N ASN A 222 -12.96 -6.91 -14.37
CA ASN A 222 -13.89 -6.28 -13.44
C ASN A 222 -13.34 -4.99 -12.83
N GLY A 223 -12.06 -4.72 -13.05
CA GLY A 223 -11.42 -3.48 -12.66
C GLY A 223 -10.28 -3.62 -11.65
N VAL A 224 -9.47 -2.59 -11.58
CA VAL A 224 -8.40 -2.39 -10.59
C VAL A 224 -8.54 -1.01 -9.99
N GLY A 225 -8.60 -0.92 -8.67
CA GLY A 225 -8.66 0.33 -7.94
C GLY A 225 -7.31 1.07 -7.91
N PRO A 226 -7.31 2.32 -7.47
CA PRO A 226 -6.10 3.16 -7.48
C PRO A 226 -5.05 2.77 -6.44
N PHE A 227 -5.36 1.84 -5.54
CA PHE A 227 -4.54 1.50 -4.38
C PHE A 227 -4.01 0.07 -4.45
N ALA A 228 -3.29 -0.24 -5.53
CA ALA A 228 -2.67 -1.54 -5.70
C ALA A 228 -1.72 -1.88 -4.55
N GLN A 229 -1.92 -3.03 -3.90
CA GLN A 229 -1.14 -3.47 -2.75
C GLN A 229 -0.47 -4.82 -3.05
N MET A 230 0.85 -4.88 -2.87
CA MET A 230 1.63 -6.09 -3.05
C MET A 230 2.53 -6.31 -1.83
N ALA A 231 2.53 -7.53 -1.32
CA ALA A 231 3.36 -7.94 -0.19
C ALA A 231 4.16 -9.20 -0.52
N TRP A 232 5.35 -9.32 0.04
CA TRP A 232 6.12 -10.55 0.05
C TRP A 232 5.84 -11.33 1.34
N VAL A 233 5.56 -12.62 1.21
CA VAL A 233 5.33 -13.57 2.31
C VAL A 233 6.57 -14.43 2.51
N PRO A 234 7.44 -14.11 3.49
CA PRO A 234 8.78 -14.69 3.58
C PRO A 234 8.78 -16.20 3.74
N GLY A 235 7.94 -16.76 4.62
CA GLY A 235 7.93 -18.19 4.91
C GLY A 235 7.42 -19.06 3.76
N LEU A 236 6.61 -18.51 2.85
CA LEU A 236 6.12 -19.19 1.64
C LEU A 236 6.95 -18.84 0.40
N ASP A 237 7.79 -17.83 0.49
CA ASP A 237 8.52 -17.23 -0.63
C ASP A 237 7.60 -16.88 -1.82
N ARG A 238 6.49 -16.20 -1.51
CA ARG A 238 5.45 -15.81 -2.48
C ARG A 238 5.16 -14.33 -2.39
N MET A 239 4.83 -13.75 -3.53
CA MET A 239 4.17 -12.46 -3.61
C MET A 239 2.67 -12.65 -3.47
N VAL A 240 2.00 -11.74 -2.76
CA VAL A 240 0.54 -11.66 -2.69
C VAL A 240 0.11 -10.27 -3.12
N TYR A 241 -0.79 -10.20 -4.07
CA TYR A 241 -1.42 -8.98 -4.55
C TYR A 241 -2.86 -8.92 -4.05
N ALA A 242 -3.25 -7.79 -3.46
CA ALA A 242 -4.62 -7.51 -3.05
C ALA A 242 -5.25 -6.50 -4.01
N ASN A 243 -6.26 -6.93 -4.76
CA ASN A 243 -7.02 -6.05 -5.64
C ASN A 243 -8.18 -5.38 -4.89
N GLN A 244 -8.36 -4.10 -5.18
CA GLN A 244 -9.44 -3.29 -4.65
C GLN A 244 -10.35 -2.83 -5.80
N TYR A 245 -11.66 -3.04 -5.65
CA TYR A 245 -12.66 -2.67 -6.65
C TYR A 245 -13.42 -1.38 -6.31
N GLY A 246 -13.19 -0.79 -5.16
CA GLY A 246 -13.84 0.44 -4.72
C GLY A 246 -12.83 1.48 -4.27
N SER A 247 -13.27 2.72 -4.17
CA SER A 247 -12.42 3.87 -3.86
C SER A 247 -12.91 4.70 -2.68
N GLY A 248 -13.67 4.11 -1.77
CA GLY A 248 -14.18 4.82 -0.57
C GLY A 248 -15.49 5.58 -0.77
N SER A 249 -15.92 5.85 -2.01
CA SER A 249 -17.23 6.45 -2.30
C SER A 249 -17.90 5.68 -3.43
N GLY A 250 -18.97 4.94 -3.15
CA GLY A 250 -19.69 4.19 -4.19
C GLY A 250 -20.37 2.94 -3.65
N ASP A 251 -20.43 1.89 -4.47
CA ASP A 251 -21.06 0.62 -4.12
C ASP A 251 -20.30 -0.07 -2.98
N ALA A 252 -20.90 -0.11 -1.80
CA ALA A 252 -20.30 -0.73 -0.61
C ALA A 252 -19.99 -2.22 -0.81
N ALA A 253 -20.78 -2.92 -1.63
CA ALA A 253 -20.56 -4.33 -1.95
C ALA A 253 -19.28 -4.52 -2.81
N ALA A 254 -19.05 -3.65 -3.78
CA ALA A 254 -17.83 -3.66 -4.58
C ALA A 254 -16.59 -3.28 -3.75
N GLN A 255 -16.74 -2.34 -2.84
CA GLN A 255 -15.64 -1.96 -1.93
C GLN A 255 -15.20 -3.10 -1.02
N SER A 256 -16.14 -3.91 -0.55
CA SER A 256 -15.86 -5.03 0.34
C SER A 256 -15.43 -6.32 -0.39
N LEU A 257 -15.36 -6.31 -1.72
CA LEU A 257 -14.91 -7.47 -2.49
C LEU A 257 -13.39 -7.55 -2.47
N LEU A 258 -12.87 -8.60 -1.83
CA LEU A 258 -11.44 -8.86 -1.77
C LEU A 258 -11.04 -9.92 -2.79
N THR A 259 -10.13 -9.57 -3.68
CA THR A 259 -9.44 -10.52 -4.54
C THR A 259 -7.98 -10.57 -4.16
N LEU A 260 -7.47 -11.78 -3.92
CA LEU A 260 -6.07 -12.04 -3.69
C LEU A 260 -5.52 -12.94 -4.79
N ALA A 261 -4.38 -12.54 -5.33
CA ALA A 261 -3.60 -13.34 -6.25
C ALA A 261 -2.20 -13.57 -5.68
N GLU A 262 -1.59 -14.71 -6.00
CA GLU A 262 -0.23 -15.06 -5.60
C GLU A 262 0.67 -15.27 -6.81
N ALA A 263 1.97 -15.05 -6.62
CA ALA A 263 2.99 -15.30 -7.63
C ALA A 263 4.35 -15.63 -7.00
N PRO A 264 5.25 -16.35 -7.70
CA PRO A 264 6.61 -16.59 -7.21
C PRO A 264 7.49 -15.34 -7.31
N GLN A 265 7.19 -14.41 -8.23
CA GLN A 265 7.96 -13.21 -8.52
C GLN A 265 7.02 -11.98 -8.60
N PRO A 266 7.53 -10.76 -8.39
CA PRO A 266 6.71 -9.55 -8.51
C PRO A 266 6.05 -9.38 -9.89
N TRP A 267 6.61 -9.95 -10.94
CA TRP A 267 6.07 -9.90 -12.30
C TRP A 267 5.21 -11.12 -12.68
N GLY A 268 4.97 -12.05 -11.74
CA GLY A 268 4.11 -13.21 -11.98
C GLY A 268 4.86 -14.54 -12.21
N PRO A 269 4.20 -15.55 -12.81
CA PRO A 269 2.78 -15.53 -13.21
C PRO A 269 1.84 -15.48 -12.00
N TRP A 270 0.77 -14.68 -12.12
CA TRP A 270 -0.20 -14.45 -11.05
C TRP A 270 -1.36 -15.44 -11.13
N HIS A 271 -1.75 -15.99 -9.98
CA HIS A 271 -2.88 -16.90 -9.82
C HIS A 271 -3.84 -16.39 -8.74
N VAL A 272 -5.09 -16.18 -9.08
CA VAL A 272 -6.12 -15.81 -8.11
C VAL A 272 -6.44 -17.03 -7.24
N PHE A 273 -6.33 -16.86 -5.92
CA PHE A 273 -6.64 -17.92 -4.95
C PHE A 273 -7.79 -17.54 -3.99
N HIS A 274 -8.20 -16.28 -3.99
CA HIS A 274 -9.35 -15.81 -3.20
C HIS A 274 -10.08 -14.72 -3.98
N HIS A 275 -11.43 -14.84 -4.01
CA HIS A 275 -12.32 -13.84 -4.57
C HIS A 275 -13.68 -13.97 -3.88
N ALA A 276 -13.94 -13.13 -2.90
CA ALA A 276 -15.15 -13.14 -2.11
C ALA A 276 -15.37 -11.82 -1.37
N PRO A 277 -16.61 -11.51 -0.96
CA PRO A 277 -16.86 -10.42 -0.01
C PRO A 277 -16.05 -10.63 1.28
N PHE A 278 -15.40 -9.56 1.71
CA PHE A 278 -14.57 -9.59 2.91
C PHE A 278 -15.45 -9.40 4.15
N LEU A 279 -15.58 -10.42 4.96
CA LEU A 279 -16.17 -10.46 6.31
C LEU A 279 -17.26 -9.40 6.56
N PRO A 280 -18.37 -9.40 5.82
CA PRO A 280 -19.40 -8.36 5.93
C PRO A 280 -20.06 -8.26 7.31
N ALA A 281 -19.86 -9.27 8.17
CA ALA A 281 -20.31 -9.24 9.57
C ALA A 281 -19.44 -8.33 10.46
N ILE A 282 -18.23 -7.98 10.02
CA ILE A 282 -17.30 -7.12 10.78
C ILE A 282 -17.46 -5.67 10.33
N GLU A 283 -17.38 -5.42 9.02
CA GLU A 283 -17.52 -4.08 8.45
C GLU A 283 -18.39 -4.15 7.19
N GLN A 284 -19.23 -3.17 7.00
CA GLN A 284 -20.13 -3.11 5.82
C GLN A 284 -19.40 -2.64 4.56
N SER A 285 -18.34 -1.85 4.74
CA SER A 285 -17.54 -1.34 3.64
C SER A 285 -16.11 -1.20 4.13
N VAL A 286 -15.18 -1.87 3.46
CA VAL A 286 -13.76 -1.91 3.80
C VAL A 286 -12.93 -1.67 2.56
N PHE A 287 -11.79 -1.03 2.72
CA PHE A 287 -10.87 -0.75 1.62
C PHE A 287 -9.42 -0.73 2.09
N GLN A 288 -8.50 -0.73 1.11
CA GLN A 288 -7.06 -0.69 1.32
C GLN A 288 -6.53 -1.77 2.25
N TRP A 289 -6.64 -3.00 1.78
CA TRP A 289 -6.06 -4.16 2.47
C TRP A 289 -4.53 -4.16 2.35
N ASN A 290 -3.85 -4.15 3.50
CA ASN A 290 -2.40 -4.23 3.58
C ASN A 290 -2.01 -5.44 4.43
N PHE A 291 -1.12 -6.28 3.93
CA PHE A 291 -0.48 -7.27 4.78
C PHE A 291 0.60 -6.59 5.62
N ALA A 292 0.53 -6.77 6.94
CA ALA A 292 1.55 -6.21 7.85
C ALA A 292 2.86 -6.99 7.74
N PRO A 293 3.94 -6.43 7.17
CA PRO A 293 5.12 -7.22 6.79
C PRO A 293 5.87 -7.84 7.97
N LYS A 294 5.76 -7.27 9.17
CA LYS A 294 6.32 -7.81 10.40
C LYS A 294 5.51 -8.97 10.98
N TRP A 295 4.23 -9.06 10.66
CA TRP A 295 3.27 -9.93 11.35
C TRP A 295 2.88 -11.18 10.54
N PHE A 296 3.77 -11.61 9.66
CA PHE A 296 3.72 -12.96 9.12
C PHE A 296 4.36 -13.94 10.12
N SER A 297 3.80 -15.15 10.24
CA SER A 297 4.49 -16.23 10.93
C SER A 297 5.77 -16.63 10.19
N SER A 298 6.69 -17.28 10.90
CA SER A 298 7.98 -17.71 10.32
C SER A 298 7.82 -18.69 9.14
N ASP A 299 6.74 -19.49 9.15
CA ASP A 299 6.38 -20.39 8.06
C ASP A 299 5.54 -19.72 6.97
N GLY A 300 5.20 -18.43 7.12
CA GLY A 300 4.41 -17.64 6.20
C GLY A 300 2.93 -17.99 6.15
N ARG A 301 2.46 -18.96 6.92
CA ARG A 301 1.07 -19.40 6.86
C ARG A 301 0.09 -18.45 7.54
N SER A 302 0.48 -17.89 8.68
CA SER A 302 -0.36 -16.93 9.40
C SER A 302 0.07 -15.51 9.07
N PHE A 303 -0.90 -14.62 8.97
CA PHE A 303 -0.70 -13.21 8.67
C PHE A 303 -1.63 -12.32 9.49
N THR A 304 -1.32 -11.04 9.58
CA THR A 304 -2.26 -10.01 10.00
C THR A 304 -2.52 -9.08 8.84
N LEU A 305 -3.78 -8.92 8.48
CA LEU A 305 -4.25 -7.96 7.51
C LEU A 305 -4.62 -6.66 8.22
N VAL A 306 -4.19 -5.54 7.65
CA VAL A 306 -4.56 -4.18 8.06
C VAL A 306 -5.47 -3.61 6.99
N PHE A 307 -6.56 -2.95 7.40
CA PHE A 307 -7.51 -2.36 6.45
C PHE A 307 -8.23 -1.16 7.06
N SER A 308 -8.83 -0.35 6.19
CA SER A 308 -9.71 0.73 6.59
C SER A 308 -11.16 0.28 6.57
N GLY A 309 -11.92 0.65 7.58
CA GLY A 309 -13.38 0.57 7.55
C GLY A 309 -13.94 1.84 6.92
N THR A 310 -15.05 1.70 6.20
CA THR A 310 -15.84 2.82 5.68
C THR A 310 -17.24 2.82 6.31
N GLY A 311 -17.99 3.87 6.10
CA GLY A 311 -19.30 4.09 6.69
C GLY A 311 -19.28 5.36 7.51
N SER A 312 -19.88 5.38 8.68
CA SER A 312 -19.81 6.53 9.58
C SER A 312 -18.44 6.68 10.27
N ASN A 313 -17.52 5.71 10.10
CA ASN A 313 -16.27 5.68 10.86
C ASN A 313 -15.14 4.99 10.09
N ASP A 314 -14.32 5.77 9.41
CA ASP A 314 -13.00 5.34 9.00
C ASP A 314 -12.18 4.94 10.23
N SER A 315 -11.33 3.92 10.10
CA SER A 315 -10.60 3.41 11.26
C SER A 315 -9.43 2.52 10.83
N TRP A 316 -8.46 2.37 11.71
CA TRP A 316 -7.47 1.31 11.67
C TRP A 316 -8.12 -0.01 12.11
N ASN A 317 -8.07 -1.00 11.26
CA ASN A 317 -8.52 -2.35 11.60
C ASN A 317 -7.42 -3.37 11.37
N THR A 318 -7.38 -4.41 12.19
CA THR A 318 -6.52 -5.59 11.99
C THR A 318 -7.32 -6.86 12.15
N ILE A 319 -6.97 -7.88 11.36
CA ILE A 319 -7.52 -9.23 11.50
C ILE A 319 -6.45 -10.26 11.17
N GLY A 320 -6.37 -11.31 12.00
CA GLY A 320 -5.55 -12.47 11.73
C GLY A 320 -6.16 -13.36 10.65
N GLY A 321 -5.30 -14.01 9.89
CA GLY A 321 -5.72 -15.00 8.90
C GLY A 321 -4.68 -16.07 8.66
N THR A 322 -5.08 -17.11 7.92
CA THR A 322 -4.21 -18.24 7.60
C THR A 322 -4.35 -18.60 6.13
N PHE A 323 -3.23 -18.70 5.42
CA PHE A 323 -3.18 -19.29 4.09
C PHE A 323 -3.30 -20.81 4.19
N LEU A 324 -4.21 -21.39 3.42
CA LEU A 324 -4.33 -22.83 3.29
C LEU A 324 -3.42 -23.26 2.13
N THR A 325 -2.27 -23.82 2.45
CA THR A 325 -1.38 -24.42 1.45
C THR A 325 -1.88 -25.81 1.10
N GLN A 326 -1.94 -26.12 -0.19
CA GLN A 326 -2.17 -27.49 -0.67
C GLN A 326 -0.90 -28.34 -0.52
#